data_9e06f225114d1f8139c0e39e8e067ff2
#
_entry.id   9e06f225114d1f8139c0e39e8e067ff2
#
_cell.length_a   1.000
_cell.length_b   1.000
_cell.length_c   1.000
_cell.angle_alpha   90.00
_cell.angle_beta   90.00
_cell.angle_gamma   90.00
#
_symmetry.space_group_name_H-M   'P 1'
#
loop_
_entity.id
_entity.type
_entity.pdbx_description
1 polymer ?
#
loop_
_entity_poly.entity_id
_entity_poly.type
_entity_poly.pdbx_seq_one_letter_code
_entity_poly.pdbx_strand_id
1 'polypeptide(L)'
;MITGAHVYAAKLHDLRFRQMEGGLPDQFRQEQELERQRDVHDDLITRGLSIITDSYLDQAAAECEQLGIDFKRCSLEGKNYRELTRETNSGAYDLLVMGALGLGAIKGSRLGTVCDRVARRSAIDTLIIKEPKRAIEEGPIVVAVDGSAKAYGGLLTALALARHWQVPVKVIAAFDPYYHYVAFNRIAGVLSEEAGKVFKFKDQEKLHEEIIDSGLARIYDGHLTVARSIAEDFGVEIETELLDGKPHDAIEKYVRKVRPSLLIIGKLGIHADDELDIGGNSEHLLQNVDCSILLSMREYQPEVDVVSGVTTSWTHEAETRMERVPSFVRNMARMAIMRYAQQHGHTVITQRIVEEATAQLMPSHAEQAMGEIVAAYDAGELKRKPAAEEVMRW
;
A
#
# COMPACT_ATOMS: atom_id res chain seq x y z
N MET A 1 17.78 -2.75 -17.05
CA MET A 1 18.74 -3.77 -16.53
C MET A 1 18.00 -4.69 -15.58
N ILE A 2 18.17 -6.02 -15.69
CA ILE A 2 17.62 -7.02 -14.79
C ILE A 2 18.73 -7.67 -13.99
N THR A 3 18.55 -7.86 -12.69
CA THR A 3 19.47 -8.65 -11.86
C THR A 3 18.79 -9.97 -11.49
N GLY A 4 19.37 -11.08 -11.96
CA GLY A 4 18.96 -12.41 -11.51
C GLY A 4 19.68 -12.79 -10.22
N ALA A 5 18.93 -13.07 -9.16
CA ALA A 5 19.50 -13.46 -7.87
C ALA A 5 19.18 -14.91 -7.55
N HIS A 6 20.18 -15.68 -7.17
CA HIS A 6 20.03 -17.03 -6.63
C HIS A 6 20.81 -17.18 -5.33
N VAL A 7 20.22 -17.87 -4.35
CA VAL A 7 20.85 -18.09 -3.04
C VAL A 7 21.06 -19.57 -2.81
N TYR A 8 22.27 -19.95 -2.48
CA TYR A 8 22.63 -21.30 -2.08
C TYR A 8 23.15 -21.33 -0.65
N ALA A 9 23.09 -22.46 0.01
CA ALA A 9 23.34 -22.60 1.44
C ALA A 9 24.41 -23.66 1.73
N ALA A 10 25.60 -23.56 1.12
CA ALA A 10 26.68 -24.56 1.27
C ALA A 10 27.08 -24.75 2.73
N LYS A 11 27.40 -23.69 3.46
CA LYS A 11 27.78 -23.74 4.88
C LYS A 11 26.72 -24.36 5.79
N LEU A 12 25.44 -24.15 5.47
CA LEU A 12 24.34 -24.77 6.23
C LEU A 12 24.25 -26.27 5.98
N HIS A 13 24.49 -26.71 4.76
CA HIS A 13 24.52 -28.11 4.39
C HIS A 13 25.71 -28.83 5.06
N ASP A 14 26.90 -28.22 5.03
CA ASP A 14 28.07 -28.76 5.72
C ASP A 14 27.84 -28.88 7.24
N LEU A 15 27.29 -27.85 7.88
CA LEU A 15 26.93 -27.92 9.30
C LEU A 15 25.95 -29.06 9.59
N ARG A 16 24.94 -29.27 8.76
CA ARG A 16 23.98 -30.37 8.91
C ARG A 16 24.60 -31.73 8.71
N PHE A 17 25.50 -31.86 7.75
CA PHE A 17 26.25 -33.10 7.56
C PHE A 17 27.03 -33.48 8.83
N ARG A 18 27.79 -32.53 9.39
CA ARG A 18 28.52 -32.73 10.68
C ARG A 18 27.59 -33.13 11.82
N GLN A 19 26.40 -32.57 11.92
CA GLN A 19 25.40 -32.94 12.91
C GLN A 19 24.87 -34.37 12.74
N MET A 20 24.88 -34.90 11.52
CA MET A 20 24.40 -36.25 11.18
C MET A 20 25.51 -37.32 11.23
N GLU A 21 26.78 -36.95 11.34
CA GLU A 21 27.95 -37.88 11.34
C GLU A 21 27.80 -38.99 12.35
N GLY A 22 27.26 -38.71 13.57
CA GLY A 22 27.02 -39.70 14.59
C GLY A 22 26.02 -40.82 14.22
N GLY A 23 25.20 -40.59 13.19
CA GLY A 23 24.27 -41.55 12.62
C GLY A 23 24.80 -42.39 11.45
N LEU A 24 26.05 -42.13 11.03
CA LEU A 24 26.67 -42.88 9.96
C LEU A 24 26.95 -44.34 10.40
N PRO A 25 26.89 -45.31 9.48
CA PRO A 25 27.34 -46.69 9.74
C PRO A 25 28.81 -46.71 10.18
N ASP A 26 29.18 -47.71 11.05
CA ASP A 26 30.50 -47.78 11.69
C ASP A 26 31.69 -47.68 10.71
N GLN A 27 31.54 -48.26 9.53
CA GLN A 27 32.55 -48.21 8.44
C GLN A 27 32.90 -46.80 7.97
N PHE A 28 31.95 -45.85 8.08
CA PHE A 28 32.15 -44.43 7.68
C PHE A 28 32.52 -43.55 8.88
N ARG A 29 32.56 -44.09 10.10
CA ARG A 29 32.95 -43.35 11.32
C ARG A 29 34.43 -43.54 11.68
N GLN A 30 35.19 -44.35 10.91
CA GLN A 30 36.62 -44.41 11.07
C GLN A 30 37.25 -43.07 10.67
N GLU A 31 38.23 -42.59 11.45
CA GLU A 31 38.74 -41.22 11.36
C GLU A 31 39.17 -40.82 9.92
N GLN A 32 39.96 -41.65 9.28
CA GLN A 32 40.37 -41.40 7.90
C GLN A 32 39.25 -41.38 6.87
N GLU A 33 38.27 -42.27 7.05
CA GLU A 33 37.13 -42.36 6.14
C GLU A 33 36.14 -41.21 6.41
N LEU A 34 35.98 -40.81 7.64
CA LEU A 34 35.13 -39.66 8.01
C LEU A 34 35.72 -38.35 7.47
N GLU A 35 37.04 -38.13 7.59
CA GLU A 35 37.71 -36.96 6.99
C GLU A 35 37.52 -36.95 5.45
N ARG A 36 37.74 -38.09 4.81
CA ARG A 36 37.49 -38.21 3.39
C ARG A 36 36.02 -37.89 3.01
N GLN A 37 35.09 -38.36 3.79
CA GLN A 37 33.67 -38.05 3.50
C GLN A 37 33.36 -36.56 3.73
N ARG A 38 33.98 -35.91 4.71
CA ARG A 38 33.87 -34.45 4.91
C ARG A 38 34.40 -33.67 3.71
N ASP A 39 35.58 -34.00 3.21
CA ASP A 39 36.19 -33.35 2.06
C ASP A 39 35.35 -33.57 0.80
N VAL A 40 34.91 -34.79 0.53
CA VAL A 40 34.03 -35.10 -0.60
C VAL A 40 32.71 -34.36 -0.49
N HIS A 41 32.12 -34.29 0.70
CA HIS A 41 30.86 -33.58 0.92
C HIS A 41 31.02 -32.07 0.73
N ASP A 42 32.06 -31.46 1.30
CA ASP A 42 32.32 -30.02 1.15
C ASP A 42 32.55 -29.64 -0.32
N ASP A 43 33.39 -30.40 -1.04
CA ASP A 43 33.67 -30.19 -2.47
C ASP A 43 32.37 -30.36 -3.32
N LEU A 44 31.61 -31.43 -3.07
CA LEU A 44 30.36 -31.72 -3.77
C LEU A 44 29.29 -30.62 -3.51
N ILE A 45 29.13 -30.22 -2.25
CA ILE A 45 28.11 -29.22 -1.87
C ILE A 45 28.52 -27.84 -2.35
N THR A 46 29.76 -27.41 -2.13
CA THR A 46 30.21 -26.06 -2.52
C THR A 46 30.23 -25.92 -4.03
N ARG A 47 30.86 -26.83 -4.75
CA ARG A 47 30.92 -26.78 -6.22
C ARG A 47 29.60 -27.16 -6.87
N GLY A 48 28.90 -28.18 -6.38
CA GLY A 48 27.64 -28.61 -6.96
C GLY A 48 26.56 -27.55 -6.84
N LEU A 49 26.42 -26.89 -5.69
CA LEU A 49 25.45 -25.80 -5.49
C LEU A 49 25.82 -24.57 -6.32
N SER A 50 27.11 -24.25 -6.50
CA SER A 50 27.54 -23.18 -7.41
C SER A 50 27.15 -23.47 -8.86
N ILE A 51 27.41 -24.69 -9.36
CA ILE A 51 27.01 -25.09 -10.71
C ILE A 51 25.48 -24.99 -10.93
N ILE A 52 24.69 -25.41 -9.93
CA ILE A 52 23.24 -25.27 -9.97
C ILE A 52 22.83 -23.80 -10.04
N THR A 53 23.47 -22.95 -9.24
CA THR A 53 23.23 -21.50 -9.23
C THR A 53 23.55 -20.90 -10.61
N ASP A 54 24.69 -21.23 -11.16
CA ASP A 54 25.10 -20.76 -12.49
C ASP A 54 24.13 -21.20 -13.56
N SER A 55 23.66 -22.46 -13.52
CA SER A 55 22.69 -23.00 -14.47
C SER A 55 21.35 -22.23 -14.48
N TYR A 56 20.84 -21.84 -13.32
CA TYR A 56 19.63 -21.02 -13.24
C TYR A 56 19.88 -19.59 -13.78
N LEU A 57 21.00 -19.00 -13.44
CA LEU A 57 21.35 -17.66 -13.91
C LEU A 57 21.68 -17.64 -15.40
N ASP A 58 22.24 -18.72 -15.95
CA ASP A 58 22.50 -18.88 -17.38
C ASP A 58 21.20 -18.90 -18.19
N GLN A 59 20.17 -19.60 -17.72
CA GLN A 59 18.85 -19.60 -18.37
C GLN A 59 18.27 -18.18 -18.42
N ALA A 60 18.28 -17.48 -17.28
CA ALA A 60 17.75 -16.11 -17.21
C ALA A 60 18.57 -15.13 -18.07
N ALA A 61 19.89 -15.28 -18.10
CA ALA A 61 20.77 -14.49 -18.95
C ALA A 61 20.48 -14.69 -20.44
N ALA A 62 20.30 -15.94 -20.88
CA ALA A 62 19.99 -16.28 -22.28
C ALA A 62 18.66 -15.66 -22.74
N GLU A 63 17.61 -15.70 -21.89
CA GLU A 63 16.33 -15.05 -22.19
C GLU A 63 16.48 -13.52 -22.29
N CYS A 64 17.22 -12.90 -21.36
CA CYS A 64 17.48 -11.46 -21.40
C CYS A 64 18.29 -11.05 -22.65
N GLU A 65 19.26 -11.86 -23.05
CA GLU A 65 20.06 -11.63 -24.27
C GLU A 65 19.21 -11.67 -25.53
N GLN A 66 18.29 -12.66 -25.64
CA GLN A 66 17.34 -12.74 -26.76
C GLN A 66 16.43 -11.52 -26.87
N LEU A 67 16.09 -10.92 -25.72
CA LEU A 67 15.25 -9.72 -25.61
C LEU A 67 16.05 -8.41 -25.70
N GLY A 68 17.37 -8.46 -25.79
CA GLY A 68 18.25 -7.29 -25.80
C GLY A 68 18.26 -6.53 -24.45
N ILE A 69 18.03 -7.24 -23.34
CA ILE A 69 17.97 -6.66 -21.99
C ILE A 69 19.29 -6.95 -21.25
N ASP A 70 19.89 -5.91 -20.68
CA ASP A 70 21.07 -6.06 -19.83
C ASP A 70 20.75 -6.92 -18.59
N PHE A 71 21.55 -7.96 -18.37
CA PHE A 71 21.41 -8.90 -17.27
C PHE A 71 22.65 -8.92 -16.36
N LYS A 72 22.41 -8.78 -15.04
CA LYS A 72 23.43 -8.91 -14.00
C LYS A 72 23.19 -10.17 -13.18
N ARG A 73 24.24 -10.93 -12.91
CA ARG A 73 24.20 -12.13 -12.05
C ARG A 73 24.48 -11.74 -10.61
N CYS A 74 23.68 -12.27 -9.69
CA CYS A 74 23.84 -12.10 -8.25
C CYS A 74 23.74 -13.47 -7.56
N SER A 75 24.89 -14.04 -7.23
CA SER A 75 24.99 -15.31 -6.48
C SER A 75 25.23 -14.99 -5.01
N LEU A 76 24.35 -15.47 -4.14
CA LEU A 76 24.36 -15.21 -2.70
C LEU A 76 24.52 -16.51 -1.93
N GLU A 77 25.31 -16.50 -0.85
CA GLU A 77 25.47 -17.65 0.03
C GLU A 77 24.85 -17.38 1.38
N GLY A 78 23.98 -18.29 1.85
CA GLY A 78 23.37 -18.21 3.17
C GLY A 78 21.92 -18.71 3.21
N LYS A 79 21.17 -18.23 4.19
CA LYS A 79 19.76 -18.59 4.33
C LYS A 79 18.93 -17.78 3.32
N ASN A 80 18.34 -18.45 2.34
CA ASN A 80 17.72 -17.87 1.17
C ASN A 80 16.87 -16.63 1.44
N TYR A 81 15.82 -16.70 2.28
CA TYR A 81 14.98 -15.54 2.55
C TYR A 81 15.74 -14.36 3.20
N ARG A 82 16.79 -14.64 4.02
CA ARG A 82 17.57 -13.59 4.68
C ARG A 82 18.45 -12.85 3.68
N GLU A 83 19.15 -13.60 2.84
CA GLU A 83 20.05 -13.02 1.86
C GLU A 83 19.27 -12.27 0.77
N LEU A 84 18.15 -12.83 0.28
CA LEU A 84 17.28 -12.14 -0.66
C LEU A 84 16.71 -10.84 -0.07
N THR A 85 16.24 -10.85 1.17
CA THR A 85 15.74 -9.63 1.83
C THR A 85 16.84 -8.58 1.97
N ARG A 86 18.05 -8.99 2.37
CA ARG A 86 19.17 -8.07 2.52
C ARG A 86 19.55 -7.45 1.18
N GLU A 87 19.66 -8.26 0.14
CA GLU A 87 19.97 -7.81 -1.22
C GLU A 87 18.89 -6.87 -1.77
N THR A 88 17.62 -7.26 -1.67
CA THR A 88 16.48 -6.46 -2.11
C THR A 88 16.45 -5.08 -1.44
N ASN A 89 16.76 -5.02 -0.15
CA ASN A 89 16.71 -3.77 0.63
C ASN A 89 18.03 -2.99 0.59
N SER A 90 18.98 -3.34 -0.30
CA SER A 90 20.25 -2.64 -0.45
C SER A 90 20.14 -1.21 -1.02
N GLY A 91 18.96 -0.86 -1.56
CA GLY A 91 18.72 0.42 -2.25
C GLY A 91 19.14 0.42 -3.73
N ALA A 92 19.48 -0.75 -4.29
CA ALA A 92 19.91 -0.89 -5.68
C ALA A 92 18.78 -1.26 -6.65
N TYR A 93 17.57 -1.49 -6.15
CA TYR A 93 16.45 -2.05 -6.90
C TYR A 93 15.15 -1.26 -6.69
N ASP A 94 14.36 -1.14 -7.75
CA ASP A 94 13.04 -0.49 -7.73
C ASP A 94 11.90 -1.51 -7.59
N LEU A 95 12.12 -2.72 -8.09
CA LEU A 95 11.12 -3.79 -8.12
C LEU A 95 11.76 -5.14 -7.84
N LEU A 96 11.14 -5.91 -6.94
CA LEU A 96 11.41 -7.33 -6.75
C LEU A 96 10.35 -8.17 -7.48
N VAL A 97 10.79 -9.13 -8.29
CA VAL A 97 9.91 -10.11 -8.94
C VAL A 97 10.23 -11.50 -8.43
N MET A 98 9.21 -12.22 -7.94
CA MET A 98 9.36 -13.57 -7.42
C MET A 98 8.24 -14.48 -7.90
N GLY A 99 8.56 -15.75 -8.13
CA GLY A 99 7.54 -16.81 -8.25
C GLY A 99 6.90 -17.09 -6.88
N ALA A 100 5.60 -17.31 -6.86
CA ALA A 100 4.86 -17.65 -5.64
C ALA A 100 5.36 -18.96 -5.00
N LEU A 101 5.74 -19.93 -5.80
CA LEU A 101 6.13 -21.27 -5.37
C LEU A 101 7.56 -21.60 -5.80
N GLY A 102 8.31 -22.26 -4.94
CA GLY A 102 9.62 -22.81 -5.24
C GLY A 102 9.59 -24.33 -5.46
N LEU A 103 10.76 -24.93 -5.72
CA LEU A 103 10.93 -26.36 -5.98
C LEU A 103 10.40 -27.29 -4.88
N GLY A 104 10.36 -26.81 -3.62
CA GLY A 104 9.83 -27.57 -2.50
C GLY A 104 8.31 -27.48 -2.30
N ALA A 105 7.58 -26.92 -3.26
CA ALA A 105 6.14 -26.81 -3.17
C ALA A 105 5.46 -28.18 -3.23
N ILE A 106 4.52 -28.42 -2.31
CA ILE A 106 3.66 -29.61 -2.32
C ILE A 106 2.32 -29.29 -2.98
N LYS A 107 1.61 -30.32 -3.42
CA LYS A 107 0.28 -30.18 -4.05
C LYS A 107 -0.66 -29.40 -3.09
N GLY A 108 -1.25 -28.33 -3.60
CA GLY A 108 -2.15 -27.46 -2.83
C GLY A 108 -1.46 -26.25 -2.15
N SER A 109 -0.14 -26.15 -2.21
CA SER A 109 0.55 -24.92 -1.78
C SER A 109 0.16 -23.76 -2.70
N ARG A 110 -0.17 -22.60 -2.08
CA ARG A 110 -0.48 -21.36 -2.81
C ARG A 110 0.66 -20.36 -2.76
N LEU A 111 1.42 -20.38 -1.66
CA LEU A 111 2.54 -19.48 -1.42
C LEU A 111 3.70 -20.23 -0.76
N GLY A 112 4.89 -20.06 -1.28
CA GLY A 112 6.12 -20.64 -0.73
C GLY A 112 6.65 -19.84 0.46
N THR A 113 7.25 -20.52 1.43
CA THR A 113 7.76 -19.89 2.67
C THR A 113 8.85 -18.84 2.43
N VAL A 114 9.64 -18.99 1.36
CA VAL A 114 10.66 -17.98 0.99
C VAL A 114 9.99 -16.76 0.40
N CYS A 115 9.06 -16.95 -0.53
CA CYS A 115 8.29 -15.87 -1.13
C CYS A 115 7.53 -15.07 -0.07
N ASP A 116 6.78 -15.73 0.82
CA ASP A 116 6.07 -15.08 1.93
C ASP A 116 7.00 -14.23 2.82
N ARG A 117 8.12 -14.81 3.25
CA ARG A 117 9.06 -14.12 4.15
C ARG A 117 9.77 -12.93 3.50
N VAL A 118 10.10 -13.03 2.22
CA VAL A 118 10.77 -11.94 1.48
C VAL A 118 9.76 -10.84 1.15
N ALA A 119 8.57 -11.17 0.65
CA ALA A 119 7.51 -10.22 0.32
C ALA A 119 7.12 -9.36 1.53
N ARG A 120 7.00 -9.97 2.73
CA ARG A 120 6.73 -9.22 3.97
C ARG A 120 7.81 -8.21 4.30
N ARG A 121 9.09 -8.53 4.08
CA ARG A 121 10.25 -7.74 4.53
C ARG A 121 10.86 -6.85 3.45
N SER A 122 10.39 -6.97 2.22
CA SER A 122 10.84 -6.11 1.13
C SER A 122 10.42 -4.66 1.39
N ALA A 123 11.37 -3.73 1.25
CA ALA A 123 11.13 -2.30 1.35
C ALA A 123 10.77 -1.63 0.01
N ILE A 124 10.71 -2.43 -1.07
CA ILE A 124 10.38 -1.97 -2.42
C ILE A 124 9.16 -2.69 -2.97
N ASP A 125 8.62 -2.20 -4.06
CA ASP A 125 7.52 -2.84 -4.78
C ASP A 125 7.86 -4.32 -5.05
N THR A 126 6.92 -5.21 -4.75
CA THR A 126 7.15 -6.65 -4.86
C THR A 126 6.06 -7.32 -5.68
N LEU A 127 6.42 -7.82 -6.85
CA LEU A 127 5.55 -8.55 -7.76
C LEU A 127 5.70 -10.06 -7.54
N ILE A 128 4.61 -10.71 -7.15
CA ILE A 128 4.54 -12.17 -6.99
C ILE A 128 3.80 -12.77 -8.17
N ILE A 129 4.49 -13.58 -8.97
CA ILE A 129 3.93 -14.30 -10.11
C ILE A 129 3.31 -15.62 -9.61
N LYS A 130 1.98 -15.72 -9.70
CA LYS A 130 1.22 -16.92 -9.32
C LYS A 130 0.77 -17.74 -10.52
N GLU A 131 0.48 -17.08 -11.63
CA GLU A 131 0.09 -17.68 -12.90
C GLU A 131 1.18 -17.44 -13.96
N PRO A 132 2.26 -18.25 -13.99
CA PRO A 132 3.38 -17.99 -14.90
C PRO A 132 3.07 -18.18 -16.39
N LYS A 133 1.92 -18.78 -16.69
CA LYS A 133 1.45 -19.00 -18.09
C LYS A 133 0.61 -17.83 -18.60
N ARG A 134 0.22 -16.89 -17.73
CA ARG A 134 -0.61 -15.74 -18.07
C ARG A 134 0.23 -14.49 -18.00
N ALA A 135 0.37 -13.80 -19.11
CA ALA A 135 1.07 -12.53 -19.17
C ALA A 135 0.25 -11.43 -18.47
N ILE A 136 0.93 -10.48 -17.83
CA ILE A 136 0.25 -9.36 -17.17
C ILE A 136 -0.44 -8.47 -18.20
N GLU A 137 0.12 -8.35 -19.40
CA GLU A 137 -0.43 -7.62 -20.54
C GLU A 137 -1.76 -8.18 -21.09
N GLU A 138 -2.18 -9.36 -20.66
CA GLU A 138 -3.50 -9.90 -21.02
C GLU A 138 -4.64 -9.19 -20.27
N GLY A 139 -4.33 -8.46 -19.20
CA GLY A 139 -5.28 -7.69 -18.41
C GLY A 139 -6.54 -8.45 -17.93
N PRO A 140 -7.50 -7.76 -17.34
CA PRO A 140 -7.39 -6.40 -16.78
C PRO A 140 -6.47 -6.33 -15.56
N ILE A 141 -6.04 -5.11 -15.22
CA ILE A 141 -5.36 -4.83 -13.95
C ILE A 141 -6.42 -4.36 -12.94
N VAL A 142 -6.42 -4.93 -11.75
CA VAL A 142 -7.27 -4.48 -10.63
C VAL A 142 -6.40 -3.79 -9.59
N VAL A 143 -6.83 -2.63 -9.11
CA VAL A 143 -6.17 -1.88 -8.03
C VAL A 143 -7.14 -1.72 -6.87
N ALA A 144 -6.75 -2.10 -5.67
CA ALA A 144 -7.53 -1.82 -4.47
C ALA A 144 -6.96 -0.59 -3.74
N VAL A 145 -7.82 0.40 -3.49
CA VAL A 145 -7.45 1.65 -2.80
C VAL A 145 -8.21 1.79 -1.48
N ASP A 146 -7.52 2.33 -0.47
CA ASP A 146 -8.03 2.57 0.88
C ASP A 146 -7.70 3.98 1.38
N GLY A 147 -7.22 4.85 0.49
CA GLY A 147 -6.79 6.20 0.82
C GLY A 147 -5.32 6.31 1.28
N SER A 148 -4.61 5.21 1.46
CA SER A 148 -3.20 5.23 1.83
C SER A 148 -2.29 5.68 0.67
N ALA A 149 -1.15 6.30 1.01
CA ALA A 149 -0.15 6.73 0.04
C ALA A 149 0.39 5.55 -0.80
N LYS A 150 0.50 4.36 -0.21
CA LYS A 150 0.96 3.15 -0.90
C LYS A 150 -0.09 2.59 -1.86
N ALA A 151 -1.37 2.71 -1.55
CA ALA A 151 -2.45 2.33 -2.46
C ALA A 151 -2.47 3.24 -3.70
N TYR A 152 -2.37 4.56 -3.52
CA TYR A 152 -2.25 5.49 -4.64
C TYR A 152 -0.93 5.36 -5.40
N GLY A 153 0.17 5.05 -4.72
CA GLY A 153 1.44 4.69 -5.38
C GLY A 153 1.29 3.47 -6.30
N GLY A 154 0.56 2.44 -5.84
CA GLY A 154 0.18 1.28 -6.63
C GLY A 154 -0.71 1.63 -7.83
N LEU A 155 -1.65 2.58 -7.65
CA LEU A 155 -2.46 3.09 -8.75
C LEU A 155 -1.59 3.73 -9.84
N LEU A 156 -0.61 4.56 -9.48
CA LEU A 156 0.32 5.14 -10.47
C LEU A 156 1.06 4.06 -11.27
N THR A 157 1.46 2.98 -10.59
CA THR A 157 2.10 1.84 -11.27
C THR A 157 1.13 1.17 -12.23
N ALA A 158 -0.13 0.95 -11.83
CA ALA A 158 -1.18 0.40 -12.70
C ALA A 158 -1.42 1.26 -13.94
N LEU A 159 -1.54 2.58 -13.76
CA LEU A 159 -1.75 3.54 -14.87
C LEU A 159 -0.59 3.53 -15.85
N ALA A 160 0.65 3.45 -15.35
CA ALA A 160 1.83 3.36 -16.21
C ALA A 160 1.83 2.05 -17.04
N LEU A 161 1.53 0.91 -16.41
CA LEU A 161 1.42 -0.39 -17.08
C LEU A 161 0.28 -0.40 -18.10
N ALA A 162 -0.89 0.12 -17.72
CA ALA A 162 -2.05 0.19 -18.59
C ALA A 162 -1.80 1.05 -19.84
N ARG A 163 -1.11 2.17 -19.66
CA ARG A 163 -0.71 3.04 -20.77
C ARG A 163 0.27 2.37 -21.73
N HIS A 164 1.16 1.54 -21.21
CA HIS A 164 2.14 0.81 -21.99
C HIS A 164 1.51 -0.36 -22.76
N TRP A 165 0.67 -1.15 -22.11
CA TRP A 165 0.09 -2.37 -22.67
C TRP A 165 -1.32 -2.19 -23.24
N GLN A 166 -1.93 -1.01 -23.07
CA GLN A 166 -3.31 -0.70 -23.50
C GLN A 166 -4.34 -1.66 -22.89
N VAL A 167 -4.18 -1.97 -21.61
CA VAL A 167 -5.08 -2.88 -20.85
C VAL A 167 -6.02 -2.12 -19.94
N PRO A 168 -7.25 -2.60 -19.70
CA PRO A 168 -8.19 -1.97 -18.79
C PRO A 168 -7.71 -1.95 -17.35
N VAL A 169 -7.97 -0.85 -16.66
CA VAL A 169 -7.75 -0.70 -15.21
C VAL A 169 -9.08 -0.61 -14.49
N LYS A 170 -9.27 -1.44 -13.48
CA LYS A 170 -10.42 -1.42 -12.58
C LYS A 170 -9.94 -1.06 -11.18
N VAL A 171 -10.47 0.00 -10.61
CA VAL A 171 -10.11 0.47 -9.27
C VAL A 171 -11.26 0.18 -8.32
N ILE A 172 -10.96 -0.48 -7.22
CA ILE A 172 -11.95 -0.87 -6.22
C ILE A 172 -11.58 -0.31 -4.86
N ALA A 173 -12.59 0.03 -4.08
CA ALA A 173 -12.47 0.28 -2.65
C ALA A 173 -13.45 -0.64 -1.92
N ALA A 174 -13.10 -1.14 -0.75
CA ALA A 174 -13.94 -2.04 0.02
C ALA A 174 -14.08 -1.54 1.46
N PHE A 175 -15.29 -1.52 1.97
CA PHE A 175 -15.60 -1.14 3.35
C PHE A 175 -16.49 -2.19 4.02
N ASP A 176 -16.35 -2.35 5.33
CA ASP A 176 -17.19 -3.29 6.11
C ASP A 176 -18.32 -2.51 6.80
N PRO A 177 -19.54 -2.53 6.24
CA PRO A 177 -20.68 -1.83 6.83
C PRO A 177 -21.11 -2.45 8.17
N TYR A 178 -20.76 -3.70 8.42
CA TYR A 178 -21.19 -4.43 9.62
C TYR A 178 -20.17 -4.44 10.75
N TYR A 179 -18.98 -3.92 10.54
CA TYR A 179 -17.89 -4.00 11.52
C TYR A 179 -18.30 -3.35 12.84
N HIS A 180 -18.80 -2.12 12.79
CA HIS A 180 -19.21 -1.38 13.98
C HIS A 180 -20.43 -2.02 14.64
N TYR A 181 -21.42 -2.45 13.87
CA TYR A 181 -22.62 -3.13 14.37
C TYR A 181 -22.29 -4.43 15.10
N VAL A 182 -21.46 -5.30 14.51
CA VAL A 182 -21.05 -6.58 15.11
C VAL A 182 -20.16 -6.36 16.35
N ALA A 183 -19.22 -5.42 16.29
CA ALA A 183 -18.38 -5.07 17.44
C ALA A 183 -19.23 -4.51 18.58
N PHE A 184 -20.14 -3.61 18.26
CA PHE A 184 -21.05 -2.98 19.22
C PHE A 184 -21.97 -4.02 19.90
N ASN A 185 -22.62 -4.91 19.16
CA ASN A 185 -23.49 -5.95 19.71
C ASN A 185 -22.73 -6.98 20.57
N ARG A 186 -21.50 -7.31 20.21
CA ARG A 186 -20.65 -8.19 21.03
C ARG A 186 -20.26 -7.53 22.34
N ILE A 187 -19.91 -6.24 22.32
CA ILE A 187 -19.60 -5.46 23.51
C ILE A 187 -20.86 -5.32 24.37
N ALA A 188 -22.03 -5.04 23.77
CA ALA A 188 -23.31 -4.95 24.44
C ALA A 188 -23.67 -6.25 25.21
N GLY A 189 -23.38 -7.41 24.60
CA GLY A 189 -23.64 -8.71 25.21
C GLY A 189 -22.74 -9.07 26.42
N VAL A 190 -21.66 -8.34 26.63
CA VAL A 190 -20.68 -8.59 27.73
C VAL A 190 -20.83 -7.56 28.85
N LEU A 191 -21.43 -6.41 28.59
CA LEU A 191 -21.60 -5.33 29.57
C LEU A 191 -22.78 -5.60 30.52
N SER A 192 -22.60 -5.23 31.79
CA SER A 192 -23.72 -5.18 32.75
C SER A 192 -24.73 -4.08 32.36
N GLU A 193 -25.98 -4.19 32.83
CA GLU A 193 -27.02 -3.16 32.59
C GLU A 193 -26.60 -1.75 33.04
N GLU A 194 -25.82 -1.65 34.13
CA GLU A 194 -25.31 -0.36 34.63
C GLU A 194 -24.25 0.22 33.71
N ALA A 195 -23.31 -0.60 33.20
CA ALA A 195 -22.34 -0.18 32.22
C ALA A 195 -22.98 0.21 30.90
N GLY A 196 -24.02 -0.50 30.46
CA GLY A 196 -24.81 -0.17 29.26
C GLY A 196 -25.49 1.20 29.33
N LYS A 197 -25.92 1.64 30.53
CA LYS A 197 -26.50 3.00 30.74
C LYS A 197 -25.43 4.10 30.63
N VAL A 198 -24.20 3.86 31.11
CA VAL A 198 -23.09 4.81 31.01
C VAL A 198 -22.68 5.02 29.55
N PHE A 199 -22.68 3.96 28.75
CA PHE A 199 -22.35 4.01 27.34
C PHE A 199 -23.48 4.50 26.43
N LYS A 200 -24.68 4.81 26.96
CA LYS A 200 -25.84 5.26 26.17
C LYS A 200 -26.12 4.36 24.96
N PHE A 201 -26.12 3.05 25.17
CA PHE A 201 -26.13 2.05 24.11
C PHE A 201 -27.26 2.25 23.08
N LYS A 202 -28.47 2.57 23.52
CA LYS A 202 -29.64 2.76 22.64
C LYS A 202 -29.48 3.97 21.70
N ASP A 203 -28.87 5.05 22.19
CA ASP A 203 -28.63 6.24 21.37
C ASP A 203 -27.50 5.99 20.35
N GLN A 204 -26.52 5.19 20.73
CA GLN A 204 -25.39 4.80 19.88
C GLN A 204 -25.80 3.78 18.81
N GLU A 205 -26.70 2.83 19.13
CA GLU A 205 -27.20 1.84 18.19
C GLU A 205 -27.85 2.49 16.97
N LYS A 206 -28.72 3.47 17.18
CA LYS A 206 -29.36 4.23 16.11
C LYS A 206 -28.35 5.03 15.28
N LEU A 207 -27.34 5.62 15.94
CA LEU A 207 -26.27 6.35 15.26
C LEU A 207 -25.43 5.41 14.37
N HIS A 208 -25.17 4.20 14.83
CA HIS A 208 -24.38 3.22 14.06
C HIS A 208 -25.16 2.66 12.87
N GLU A 209 -26.45 2.35 13.03
CA GLU A 209 -27.27 1.77 11.96
C GLU A 209 -27.59 2.77 10.83
N GLU A 210 -27.92 4.02 11.16
CA GLU A 210 -28.46 4.98 10.18
C GLU A 210 -27.40 5.94 9.61
N ILE A 211 -26.30 6.21 10.32
CA ILE A 211 -25.39 7.32 10.01
C ILE A 211 -23.97 6.86 9.73
N ILE A 212 -23.41 5.96 10.55
CA ILE A 212 -22.00 5.59 10.44
C ILE A 212 -21.73 4.76 9.18
N ASP A 213 -22.57 3.80 8.87
CA ASP A 213 -22.39 2.94 7.70
C ASP A 213 -22.50 3.72 6.38
N SER A 214 -23.44 4.67 6.29
CA SER A 214 -23.55 5.55 5.14
C SER A 214 -22.38 6.56 5.06
N GLY A 215 -21.83 6.98 6.19
CA GLY A 215 -20.65 7.83 6.28
C GLY A 215 -19.37 7.11 5.80
N LEU A 216 -19.20 5.85 6.21
CA LEU A 216 -18.07 5.01 5.76
C LEU A 216 -18.14 4.79 4.25
N ALA A 217 -19.29 4.44 3.69
CA ALA A 217 -19.46 4.28 2.25
C ALA A 217 -19.01 5.53 1.47
N ARG A 218 -19.35 6.73 1.97
CA ARG A 218 -18.93 8.01 1.36
C ARG A 218 -17.41 8.22 1.41
N ILE A 219 -16.76 7.85 2.51
CA ILE A 219 -15.30 7.97 2.63
C ILE A 219 -14.61 7.09 1.58
N TYR A 220 -15.04 5.84 1.46
CA TYR A 220 -14.44 4.91 0.50
C TYR A 220 -14.81 5.25 -0.97
N ASP A 221 -16.00 5.76 -1.25
CA ASP A 221 -16.34 6.34 -2.56
C ASP A 221 -15.50 7.59 -2.85
N GLY A 222 -15.18 8.37 -1.81
CA GLY A 222 -14.22 9.47 -1.89
C GLY A 222 -12.85 9.02 -2.39
N HIS A 223 -12.32 7.89 -1.91
CA HIS A 223 -11.06 7.33 -2.40
C HIS A 223 -11.12 6.95 -3.88
N LEU A 224 -12.26 6.44 -4.36
CA LEU A 224 -12.47 6.16 -5.78
C LEU A 224 -12.55 7.45 -6.61
N THR A 225 -13.13 8.51 -6.08
CA THR A 225 -13.17 9.82 -6.75
C THR A 225 -11.78 10.43 -6.89
N VAL A 226 -10.95 10.33 -5.84
CA VAL A 226 -9.53 10.71 -5.91
C VAL A 226 -8.79 9.88 -6.95
N ALA A 227 -9.03 8.56 -6.99
CA ALA A 227 -8.41 7.68 -7.99
C ALA A 227 -8.79 8.07 -9.43
N ARG A 228 -10.05 8.48 -9.69
CA ARG A 228 -10.47 8.99 -11.00
C ARG A 228 -9.71 10.26 -11.37
N SER A 229 -9.60 11.22 -10.45
CA SER A 229 -8.85 12.46 -10.70
C SER A 229 -7.38 12.16 -11.04
N ILE A 230 -6.72 11.27 -10.31
CA ILE A 230 -5.35 10.84 -10.62
C ILE A 230 -5.28 10.22 -12.04
N ALA A 231 -6.23 9.34 -12.37
CA ALA A 231 -6.24 8.68 -13.67
C ALA A 231 -6.47 9.66 -14.84
N GLU A 232 -7.33 10.67 -14.65
CA GLU A 232 -7.56 11.76 -15.61
C GLU A 232 -6.27 12.55 -15.86
N ASP A 233 -5.51 12.91 -14.82
CA ASP A 233 -4.22 13.59 -14.95
C ASP A 233 -3.19 12.75 -15.74
N PHE A 234 -3.28 11.42 -15.65
CA PHE A 234 -2.45 10.49 -16.42
C PHE A 234 -2.99 10.19 -17.83
N GLY A 235 -4.19 10.67 -18.16
CA GLY A 235 -4.85 10.41 -19.44
C GLY A 235 -5.23 8.94 -19.64
N VAL A 236 -5.61 8.25 -18.57
CA VAL A 236 -6.03 6.84 -18.58
C VAL A 236 -7.47 6.74 -18.07
N GLU A 237 -8.34 6.12 -18.83
CA GLU A 237 -9.69 5.78 -18.38
C GLU A 237 -9.65 4.61 -17.40
N ILE A 238 -10.40 4.72 -16.28
CA ILE A 238 -10.55 3.66 -15.30
C ILE A 238 -12.01 3.37 -15.00
N GLU A 239 -12.31 2.11 -14.70
CA GLU A 239 -13.59 1.72 -14.12
C GLU A 239 -13.45 1.68 -12.60
N THR A 240 -14.45 2.18 -11.86
CA THR A 240 -14.42 2.17 -10.38
C THR A 240 -15.61 1.41 -9.82
N GLU A 241 -15.40 0.63 -8.75
CA GLU A 241 -16.47 -0.10 -8.04
C GLU A 241 -16.23 -0.05 -6.53
N LEU A 242 -17.27 0.34 -5.79
CA LEU A 242 -17.28 0.30 -4.34
C LEU A 242 -17.85 -1.04 -3.89
N LEU A 243 -17.09 -1.78 -3.09
CA LEU A 243 -17.44 -3.10 -2.59
C LEU A 243 -17.87 -3.01 -1.12
N ASP A 244 -18.91 -3.75 -0.76
CA ASP A 244 -19.36 -3.92 0.61
C ASP A 244 -18.92 -5.27 1.19
N GLY A 245 -18.61 -5.29 2.49
CA GLY A 245 -18.12 -6.45 3.23
C GLY A 245 -16.69 -6.31 3.71
N LYS A 246 -16.20 -7.33 4.41
CA LYS A 246 -14.81 -7.34 4.90
C LYS A 246 -13.85 -7.17 3.72
N PRO A 247 -12.94 -6.19 3.76
CA PRO A 247 -12.14 -5.81 2.59
C PRO A 247 -11.45 -6.97 1.90
N HIS A 248 -10.77 -7.84 2.64
CA HIS A 248 -10.08 -8.99 2.05
C HIS A 248 -11.03 -9.98 1.36
N ASP A 249 -12.22 -10.25 1.93
CA ASP A 249 -13.21 -11.17 1.37
C ASP A 249 -13.91 -10.57 0.15
N ALA A 250 -14.32 -9.30 0.22
CA ALA A 250 -14.94 -8.57 -0.88
C ALA A 250 -13.99 -8.47 -2.09
N ILE A 251 -12.72 -8.12 -1.85
CA ILE A 251 -11.70 -8.04 -2.91
C ILE A 251 -11.42 -9.43 -3.49
N GLU A 252 -11.30 -10.48 -2.67
CA GLU A 252 -11.07 -11.85 -3.15
C GLU A 252 -12.23 -12.34 -4.04
N LYS A 253 -13.48 -12.09 -3.64
CA LYS A 253 -14.67 -12.40 -4.46
C LYS A 253 -14.67 -11.63 -5.78
N TYR A 254 -14.32 -10.35 -5.75
CA TYR A 254 -14.20 -9.53 -6.94
C TYR A 254 -13.13 -10.05 -7.90
N VAL A 255 -11.94 -10.36 -7.39
CA VAL A 255 -10.84 -10.96 -8.17
C VAL A 255 -11.25 -12.27 -8.82
N ARG A 256 -11.97 -13.14 -8.11
CA ARG A 256 -12.51 -14.39 -8.69
C ARG A 256 -13.53 -14.15 -9.81
N LYS A 257 -14.35 -13.10 -9.70
CA LYS A 257 -15.35 -12.71 -10.71
C LYS A 257 -14.68 -12.12 -11.96
N VAL A 258 -13.75 -11.19 -11.77
CA VAL A 258 -13.11 -10.42 -12.86
C VAL A 258 -11.95 -11.16 -13.49
N ARG A 259 -11.27 -12.04 -12.75
CA ARG A 259 -10.06 -12.76 -13.15
C ARG A 259 -8.99 -11.82 -13.73
N PRO A 260 -8.49 -10.84 -12.97
CA PRO A 260 -7.46 -9.96 -13.45
C PRO A 260 -6.14 -10.71 -13.71
N SER A 261 -5.31 -10.18 -14.61
CA SER A 261 -3.93 -10.67 -14.77
C SER A 261 -3.04 -10.23 -13.61
N LEU A 262 -3.36 -9.07 -13.02
CA LEU A 262 -2.62 -8.47 -11.91
C LEU A 262 -3.59 -7.80 -10.93
N LEU A 263 -3.41 -8.12 -9.64
CA LEU A 263 -3.96 -7.35 -8.53
C LEU A 263 -2.86 -6.47 -7.94
N ILE A 264 -3.11 -5.16 -7.81
CA ILE A 264 -2.19 -4.22 -7.14
C ILE A 264 -2.84 -3.72 -5.85
N ILE A 265 -2.09 -3.80 -4.76
CA ILE A 265 -2.52 -3.33 -3.44
C ILE A 265 -1.38 -2.64 -2.72
N GLY A 266 -1.67 -1.68 -1.86
CA GLY A 266 -0.69 -1.16 -0.90
C GLY A 266 -0.23 -2.27 0.04
N LYS A 267 1.05 -2.44 0.26
CA LYS A 267 1.57 -3.42 1.22
C LYS A 267 1.08 -3.15 2.64
N LEU A 268 1.01 -1.87 3.00
CA LEU A 268 0.47 -1.34 4.25
C LEU A 268 -0.71 -0.42 3.92
N GLY A 269 -1.83 -0.59 4.60
CA GLY A 269 -3.03 0.23 4.43
C GLY A 269 -3.02 1.47 5.33
N ILE A 270 -4.07 2.29 5.24
CA ILE A 270 -4.19 3.57 5.96
C ILE A 270 -4.18 3.43 7.50
N HIS A 271 -4.56 2.27 8.02
CA HIS A 271 -4.58 1.98 9.46
C HIS A 271 -3.42 1.09 9.91
N ALA A 272 -2.40 0.91 9.07
CA ALA A 272 -1.25 0.10 9.43
C ALA A 272 -0.36 0.83 10.44
N ASP A 273 0.11 0.08 11.45
CA ASP A 273 1.15 0.51 12.36
C ASP A 273 2.50 0.47 11.63
N ASP A 274 3.39 1.41 11.91
CA ASP A 274 4.74 1.47 11.33
C ASP A 274 5.61 0.25 11.70
N GLU A 275 5.27 -0.47 12.77
CA GLU A 275 5.95 -1.70 13.17
C GLU A 275 5.52 -2.94 12.38
N LEU A 276 4.43 -2.87 11.60
CA LEU A 276 3.95 -3.98 10.80
C LEU A 276 4.79 -4.18 9.54
N ASP A 277 5.11 -5.44 9.25
CA ASP A 277 5.81 -5.83 8.02
C ASP A 277 4.85 -5.92 6.81
N ILE A 278 3.55 -6.18 7.04
CA ILE A 278 2.49 -6.25 6.03
C ILE A 278 1.12 -5.99 6.68
N GLY A 279 0.22 -5.33 5.96
CA GLY A 279 -1.17 -5.14 6.41
C GLY A 279 -1.99 -6.43 6.35
N GLY A 280 -2.93 -6.62 7.29
CA GLY A 280 -3.71 -7.86 7.40
C GLY A 280 -4.52 -8.21 6.13
N ASN A 281 -5.12 -7.23 5.47
CA ASN A 281 -5.82 -7.44 4.20
C ASN A 281 -4.84 -7.84 3.09
N SER A 282 -3.67 -7.20 3.03
CA SER A 282 -2.62 -7.49 2.04
C SER A 282 -2.03 -8.88 2.24
N GLU A 283 -1.82 -9.29 3.50
CA GLU A 283 -1.40 -10.64 3.85
C GLU A 283 -2.42 -11.69 3.40
N HIS A 284 -3.70 -11.48 3.72
CA HIS A 284 -4.75 -12.41 3.32
C HIS A 284 -4.84 -12.56 1.80
N LEU A 285 -4.84 -11.44 1.07
CA LEU A 285 -4.89 -11.44 -0.39
C LEU A 285 -3.64 -12.07 -1.00
N LEU A 286 -2.45 -11.78 -0.47
CA LEU A 286 -1.21 -12.42 -0.88
C LEU A 286 -1.30 -13.95 -0.80
N GLN A 287 -1.95 -14.50 0.21
CA GLN A 287 -2.08 -15.94 0.41
C GLN A 287 -3.19 -16.55 -0.45
N ASN A 288 -4.31 -15.85 -0.67
CA ASN A 288 -5.56 -16.47 -1.15
C ASN A 288 -5.95 -16.15 -2.59
N VAL A 289 -5.51 -15.03 -3.19
CA VAL A 289 -5.82 -14.77 -4.61
C VAL A 289 -5.02 -15.67 -5.54
N ASP A 290 -5.61 -16.05 -6.66
CA ASP A 290 -4.99 -16.92 -7.64
C ASP A 290 -4.18 -16.13 -8.70
N CYS A 291 -4.55 -14.88 -9.01
CA CYS A 291 -3.83 -14.02 -9.95
C CYS A 291 -2.50 -13.52 -9.40
N SER A 292 -1.60 -13.06 -10.27
CA SER A 292 -0.38 -12.37 -9.84
C SER A 292 -0.72 -11.12 -9.02
N ILE A 293 0.14 -10.80 -8.03
CA ILE A 293 -0.11 -9.70 -7.10
C ILE A 293 1.13 -8.81 -6.95
N LEU A 294 0.93 -7.50 -6.99
CA LEU A 294 1.93 -6.49 -6.69
C LEU A 294 1.61 -5.87 -5.33
N LEU A 295 2.53 -6.01 -4.39
CA LEU A 295 2.54 -5.30 -3.12
C LEU A 295 3.28 -3.98 -3.31
N SER A 296 2.57 -2.87 -3.34
CA SER A 296 3.17 -1.55 -3.55
C SER A 296 3.76 -1.00 -2.26
N MET A 297 5.00 -0.54 -2.35
CA MET A 297 5.70 0.27 -1.35
C MET A 297 5.91 1.71 -1.83
N ARG A 298 5.66 1.95 -3.14
CA ARG A 298 5.68 3.30 -3.71
C ARG A 298 4.65 4.17 -3.02
N GLU A 299 5.08 5.36 -2.61
CA GLU A 299 4.20 6.33 -1.97
C GLU A 299 3.82 7.44 -2.95
N TYR A 300 2.54 7.77 -2.95
CA TYR A 300 2.00 8.93 -3.63
C TYR A 300 0.91 9.55 -2.77
N GLN A 301 1.06 10.83 -2.47
CA GLN A 301 0.03 11.59 -1.78
C GLN A 301 -0.64 12.52 -2.80
N PRO A 302 -1.93 12.31 -3.08
CA PRO A 302 -2.69 13.22 -3.93
C PRO A 302 -2.68 14.64 -3.33
N GLU A 303 -2.87 15.65 -4.17
CA GLU A 303 -2.97 17.02 -3.71
C GLU A 303 -4.09 17.16 -2.66
N VAL A 304 -3.78 17.88 -1.57
CA VAL A 304 -4.71 18.08 -0.44
C VAL A 304 -6.06 18.59 -0.91
N ASP A 305 -6.07 19.41 -1.93
CA ASP A 305 -7.27 20.04 -2.48
C ASP A 305 -8.22 19.03 -3.13
N VAL A 306 -7.68 18.03 -3.81
CA VAL A 306 -8.45 16.93 -4.42
C VAL A 306 -9.05 16.05 -3.32
N VAL A 307 -8.24 15.66 -2.32
CA VAL A 307 -8.69 14.82 -1.21
C VAL A 307 -9.73 15.55 -0.35
N SER A 308 -9.46 16.80 0.02
CA SER A 308 -10.34 17.57 0.91
C SER A 308 -11.66 17.95 0.24
N GLY A 309 -11.66 18.21 -1.08
CA GLY A 309 -12.88 18.49 -1.83
C GLY A 309 -13.89 17.35 -1.79
N VAL A 310 -13.42 16.11 -1.68
CA VAL A 310 -14.25 14.89 -1.69
C VAL A 310 -14.55 14.37 -0.29
N THR A 311 -13.60 14.50 0.64
CA THR A 311 -13.69 13.87 1.98
C THR A 311 -14.12 14.82 3.08
N THR A 312 -14.11 16.15 2.84
CA THR A 312 -14.35 17.15 3.87
C THR A 312 -15.68 17.87 3.65
N SER A 313 -16.51 17.92 4.67
CA SER A 313 -17.76 18.68 4.69
C SER A 313 -17.66 19.86 5.66
N TRP A 314 -18.47 20.90 5.41
CA TRP A 314 -18.55 22.09 6.25
C TRP A 314 -19.89 22.14 6.97
N THR A 315 -19.89 22.50 8.26
CA THR A 315 -21.16 22.81 8.93
C THR A 315 -21.71 24.14 8.44
N HIS A 316 -23.02 24.34 8.60
CA HIS A 316 -23.67 25.59 8.19
C HIS A 316 -23.07 26.81 8.90
N GLU A 317 -22.70 26.67 10.18
CA GLU A 317 -22.06 27.73 10.96
C GLU A 317 -20.65 28.07 10.41
N ALA A 318 -19.90 27.05 10.01
CA ALA A 318 -18.59 27.23 9.39
C ALA A 318 -18.69 27.93 8.02
N GLU A 319 -19.68 27.55 7.20
CA GLU A 319 -19.96 28.20 5.92
C GLU A 319 -20.34 29.67 6.12
N THR A 320 -21.28 29.94 7.02
CA THR A 320 -21.71 31.31 7.36
C THR A 320 -20.55 32.18 7.85
N ARG A 321 -19.61 31.58 8.59
CA ARG A 321 -18.39 32.30 9.00
C ARG A 321 -17.49 32.61 7.81
N MET A 322 -17.34 31.70 6.87
CA MET A 322 -16.57 31.91 5.65
C MET A 322 -17.15 32.97 4.71
N GLU A 323 -18.48 33.17 4.73
CA GLU A 323 -19.11 34.25 3.98
C GLU A 323 -18.64 35.65 4.38
N ARG A 324 -18.22 35.80 5.64
CA ARG A 324 -17.65 37.06 6.17
C ARG A 324 -16.22 37.33 5.67
N VAL A 325 -15.56 36.34 5.09
CA VAL A 325 -14.24 36.50 4.47
C VAL A 325 -14.40 37.18 3.11
N PRO A 326 -13.63 38.23 2.80
CA PRO A 326 -13.71 38.90 1.49
C PRO A 326 -13.57 37.91 0.34
N SER A 327 -14.38 38.10 -0.71
CA SER A 327 -14.50 37.16 -1.83
C SER A 327 -13.16 36.86 -2.51
N PHE A 328 -12.26 37.85 -2.58
CA PHE A 328 -10.96 37.71 -3.26
C PHE A 328 -9.95 36.81 -2.52
N VAL A 329 -10.10 36.61 -1.18
CA VAL A 329 -9.24 35.72 -0.39
C VAL A 329 -9.98 34.48 0.12
N ARG A 330 -11.30 34.40 -0.06
CA ARG A 330 -12.16 33.35 0.50
C ARG A 330 -11.71 31.94 0.07
N ASN A 331 -11.39 31.78 -1.20
CA ASN A 331 -10.94 30.48 -1.70
C ASN A 331 -9.60 30.07 -1.06
N MET A 332 -8.65 31.00 -0.97
CA MET A 332 -7.36 30.72 -0.33
C MET A 332 -7.53 30.38 1.17
N ALA A 333 -8.41 31.10 1.88
CA ALA A 333 -8.73 30.81 3.27
C ALA A 333 -9.42 29.44 3.42
N ARG A 334 -10.37 29.09 2.54
CA ARG A 334 -10.99 27.73 2.54
C ARG A 334 -9.95 26.63 2.38
N MET A 335 -9.04 26.79 1.42
CA MET A 335 -7.97 25.82 1.17
C MET A 335 -7.03 25.67 2.39
N ALA A 336 -6.65 26.77 3.01
CA ALA A 336 -5.80 26.74 4.20
C ALA A 336 -6.48 26.04 5.38
N ILE A 337 -7.78 26.31 5.59
CA ILE A 337 -8.58 25.65 6.64
C ILE A 337 -8.77 24.15 6.34
N MET A 338 -9.01 23.78 5.10
CA MET A 338 -9.12 22.38 4.70
C MET A 338 -7.82 21.61 4.93
N ARG A 339 -6.65 22.22 4.62
CA ARG A 339 -5.33 21.64 4.92
C ARG A 339 -5.12 21.45 6.41
N TYR A 340 -5.48 22.47 7.19
CA TYR A 340 -5.43 22.39 8.66
C TYR A 340 -6.29 21.24 9.18
N ALA A 341 -7.55 21.17 8.75
CA ALA A 341 -8.47 20.13 9.15
C ALA A 341 -7.93 18.71 8.82
N GLN A 342 -7.41 18.53 7.62
CA GLN A 342 -6.84 17.25 7.19
C GLN A 342 -5.59 16.86 8.00
N GLN A 343 -4.69 17.80 8.27
CA GLN A 343 -3.50 17.58 9.10
C GLN A 343 -3.85 17.15 10.53
N HIS A 344 -5.03 17.57 11.02
CA HIS A 344 -5.52 17.24 12.36
C HIS A 344 -6.58 16.12 12.36
N GLY A 345 -6.77 15.42 11.23
CA GLY A 345 -7.67 14.27 11.11
C GLY A 345 -9.17 14.63 11.14
N HIS A 346 -9.52 15.88 10.83
CA HIS A 346 -10.92 16.32 10.78
C HIS A 346 -11.51 16.19 9.37
N THR A 347 -12.65 15.51 9.25
CA THR A 347 -13.42 15.39 8.00
C THR A 347 -14.66 16.29 7.97
N VAL A 348 -15.01 16.91 9.10
CA VAL A 348 -16.09 17.91 9.19
C VAL A 348 -15.52 19.20 9.77
N ILE A 349 -15.55 20.28 8.99
CA ILE A 349 -15.08 21.59 9.40
C ILE A 349 -16.21 22.30 10.14
N THR A 350 -16.02 22.47 11.43
CA THR A 350 -16.94 23.23 12.31
C THR A 350 -16.42 24.66 12.45
N GLN A 351 -17.29 25.56 12.99
CA GLN A 351 -16.88 26.93 13.31
C GLN A 351 -15.62 26.94 14.20
N ARG A 352 -15.50 26.01 15.16
CA ARG A 352 -14.35 25.88 16.04
C ARG A 352 -13.06 25.59 15.26
N ILE A 353 -13.12 24.67 14.30
CA ILE A 353 -11.97 24.34 13.45
C ILE A 353 -11.55 25.54 12.59
N VAL A 354 -12.51 26.30 12.07
CA VAL A 354 -12.22 27.56 11.36
C VAL A 354 -11.48 28.54 12.26
N GLU A 355 -11.90 28.68 13.53
CA GLU A 355 -11.24 29.57 14.52
C GLU A 355 -9.83 29.10 14.86
N GLU A 356 -9.65 27.81 15.15
CA GLU A 356 -8.35 27.22 15.47
C GLU A 356 -7.38 27.35 14.27
N ALA A 357 -7.84 27.03 13.06
CA ALA A 357 -7.03 27.20 11.85
C ALA A 357 -6.65 28.65 11.61
N THR A 358 -7.60 29.59 11.79
CA THR A 358 -7.33 31.03 11.64
C THR A 358 -6.31 31.49 12.65
N ALA A 359 -6.42 31.12 13.92
CA ALA A 359 -5.48 31.50 14.98
C ALA A 359 -4.05 30.97 14.73
N GLN A 360 -3.93 29.79 14.12
CA GLN A 360 -2.63 29.20 13.81
C GLN A 360 -1.99 29.76 12.52
N LEU A 361 -2.82 30.05 11.51
CA LEU A 361 -2.36 30.49 10.20
C LEU A 361 -2.20 32.01 10.06
N MET A 362 -2.89 32.77 10.93
CA MET A 362 -2.84 34.22 10.92
C MET A 362 -2.22 34.75 12.23
N PRO A 363 -0.98 35.25 12.20
CA PRO A 363 -0.41 35.96 13.32
C PRO A 363 -1.27 37.19 13.69
N SER A 364 -1.31 37.54 15.00
CA SER A 364 -2.18 38.60 15.54
C SER A 364 -2.06 39.97 14.84
N HIS A 365 -0.89 40.30 14.27
CA HIS A 365 -0.69 41.52 13.48
C HIS A 365 -1.33 41.45 12.08
N ALA A 366 -1.55 40.25 11.51
CA ALA A 366 -2.20 40.08 10.23
C ALA A 366 -3.73 40.18 10.35
N GLU A 367 -4.28 39.86 11.51
CA GLU A 367 -5.72 39.99 11.80
C GLU A 367 -6.14 41.47 11.85
N GLN A 368 -5.27 42.32 12.38
CA GLN A 368 -5.48 43.77 12.41
C GLN A 368 -5.37 44.40 11.00
N ALA A 369 -4.36 44.02 10.22
CA ALA A 369 -4.20 44.45 8.84
C ALA A 369 -5.36 43.96 7.93
N MET A 370 -5.88 42.75 8.12
CA MET A 370 -7.04 42.24 7.41
C MET A 370 -8.31 43.00 7.82
N GLY A 371 -8.48 43.36 9.08
CA GLY A 371 -9.59 44.19 9.55
C GLY A 371 -9.60 45.57 8.87
N GLU A 372 -8.46 46.21 8.70
CA GLU A 372 -8.31 47.47 7.98
C GLU A 372 -8.60 47.31 6.46
N ILE A 373 -8.15 46.24 5.84
CA ILE A 373 -8.41 45.95 4.42
C ILE A 373 -9.92 45.66 4.19
N VAL A 374 -10.57 44.91 5.09
CA VAL A 374 -12.02 44.65 5.04
C VAL A 374 -12.80 45.96 5.23
N ALA A 375 -12.43 46.80 6.18
CA ALA A 375 -13.06 48.11 6.39
C ALA A 375 -12.90 49.05 5.19
N ALA A 376 -11.74 49.07 4.55
CA ALA A 376 -11.49 49.84 3.34
C ALA A 376 -12.22 49.31 2.11
N TYR A 377 -12.43 47.98 2.04
CA TYR A 377 -13.21 47.35 0.98
C TYR A 377 -14.71 47.64 1.13
N ASP A 378 -15.24 47.54 2.34
CA ASP A 378 -16.66 47.85 2.63
C ASP A 378 -16.96 49.34 2.48
N ALA A 379 -15.97 50.19 2.71
CA ALA A 379 -16.05 51.65 2.45
C ALA A 379 -15.93 52.00 0.96
N GLY A 380 -15.68 51.04 0.08
CA GLY A 380 -15.56 51.26 -1.37
C GLY A 380 -14.27 51.97 -1.80
N GLU A 381 -13.29 52.07 -0.94
CA GLU A 381 -12.01 52.74 -1.18
C GLU A 381 -11.02 51.92 -2.00
N LEU A 382 -11.18 50.60 -2.04
CA LEU A 382 -10.36 49.65 -2.84
C LEU A 382 -10.96 49.38 -4.23
N LYS A 383 -10.80 50.31 -5.15
CA LYS A 383 -11.27 50.18 -6.57
C LYS A 383 -10.23 49.64 -7.54
N ARG A 384 -9.08 49.11 -7.12
CA ARG A 384 -8.09 48.51 -8.03
C ARG A 384 -7.67 47.11 -7.56
N LYS A 385 -7.75 46.13 -8.52
CA LYS A 385 -7.07 44.84 -8.38
C LYS A 385 -5.59 45.11 -8.14
N PRO A 386 -4.97 44.66 -7.04
CA PRO A 386 -3.52 44.64 -6.94
C PRO A 386 -3.00 43.71 -8.05
N ALA A 387 -1.98 44.16 -8.78
CA ALA A 387 -1.27 43.32 -9.73
C ALA A 387 -0.63 42.16 -8.99
N ALA A 388 -0.73 40.93 -9.54
CA ALA A 388 -0.26 39.70 -8.91
C ALA A 388 1.26 39.65 -8.60
N GLU A 389 2.01 40.69 -8.93
CA GLU A 389 3.47 40.80 -8.72
C GLU A 389 3.90 41.37 -7.36
N GLU A 390 3.01 42.05 -6.62
CA GLU A 390 3.41 42.64 -5.34
C GLU A 390 3.20 41.75 -4.10
N VAL A 391 2.49 40.64 -4.23
CA VAL A 391 2.20 39.73 -3.10
C VAL A 391 3.27 38.66 -2.89
N MET A 392 4.25 38.52 -3.79
CA MET A 392 5.33 37.50 -3.70
C MET A 392 6.64 38.01 -3.11
N ARG A 393 6.62 39.04 -2.27
CA ARG A 393 7.81 39.56 -1.58
C ARG A 393 7.71 39.54 -0.04
N TRP A 394 7.07 38.54 0.52
CA TRP A 394 7.19 38.27 1.97
C TRP A 394 7.33 36.79 2.24
#